data_9117b121e29987dec7e41e59d1ce7612
#
_entry.id   9117b121e29987dec7e41e59d1ce7612
#
_cell.length_a   1.000
_cell.length_b   1.000
_cell.length_c   1.000
_cell.angle_alpha   90.00
_cell.angle_beta   90.00
_cell.angle_gamma   90.00
#
_symmetry.space_group_name_H-M   'P 1'
#
loop_
_entity.id
_entity.type
_entity.pdbx_description
1 polymer ?
#
loop_
_entity_poly.entity_id
_entity_poly.type
_entity_poly.pdbx_seq_one_letter_code
_entity_poly.pdbx_strand_id
1 'polypeptide(L)'
;MALLAACSDGKTSARSSSSSAITPLTDMTSPEDGTYRANGMAVSSGYTTDAAGNVLAFGTPETESDITADMTYEGGELSAVTLTTSKGTVSLSTAGGDSFDVSTVLNGILATSADGDVMLVAADPTKGGYSYQSFGAWQSGLNGTSRVAGAGSIGVRTSESQMPTSGTASYYGDSLGHVITGDKVEMTTSYIAVDTDFDTVEVYSSDTVTADPVTGAITGDRSDLDFYTAGSVSGTGFGADIDTGVLTGSVNGQFYGDNAQEVGGTFSGSTADSTYFGAFGAVDSSR
;
A
#
# COMPACT_ATOMS: atom_id res chain seq x y z
N MET A 1 45.99 -7.35 62.20
CA MET A 1 44.84 -8.03 61.58
C MET A 1 44.28 -7.04 60.57
N ALA A 2 44.60 -7.23 59.31
CA ALA A 2 44.18 -6.39 58.23
C ALA A 2 43.05 -7.11 57.47
N LEU A 3 41.85 -6.50 57.36
CA LEU A 3 40.76 -6.96 56.48
C LEU A 3 40.92 -6.31 55.11
N LEU A 4 41.10 -7.11 54.11
CA LEU A 4 40.97 -6.71 52.70
C LEU A 4 39.49 -6.67 52.35
N ALA A 5 39.01 -5.53 51.88
CA ALA A 5 37.74 -5.40 51.19
C ALA A 5 37.97 -5.55 49.70
N ALA A 6 37.33 -6.54 49.08
CA ALA A 6 37.36 -6.74 47.62
C ALA A 6 36.23 -5.85 47.02
N CYS A 7 36.62 -4.89 46.19
CA CYS A 7 35.71 -4.19 45.28
C CYS A 7 35.45 -5.08 44.07
N SER A 8 34.18 -5.46 43.88
CA SER A 8 33.72 -6.11 42.67
C SER A 8 33.31 -5.04 41.65
N ASP A 9 34.12 -4.88 40.60
CA ASP A 9 33.75 -4.04 39.45
C ASP A 9 32.62 -4.68 38.68
N GLY A 10 31.41 -4.21 38.95
CA GLY A 10 30.23 -4.50 38.11
C GLY A 10 30.31 -3.73 36.79
N LYS A 11 30.85 -4.35 35.76
CA LYS A 11 30.71 -3.85 34.39
C LYS A 11 29.25 -4.03 33.97
N THR A 12 28.44 -3.00 34.14
CA THR A 12 27.20 -2.85 33.40
C THR A 12 27.54 -2.54 31.95
N SER A 13 27.48 -3.57 31.12
CA SER A 13 27.46 -3.38 29.66
C SER A 13 26.19 -2.64 29.31
N ALA A 14 26.30 -1.32 29.10
CA ALA A 14 25.26 -0.58 28.43
C ALA A 14 25.13 -1.18 27.01
N ARG A 15 24.04 -1.89 26.74
CA ARG A 15 23.62 -2.17 25.35
C ARG A 15 23.38 -0.80 24.72
N SER A 16 24.30 -0.39 23.87
CA SER A 16 24.01 0.68 22.92
C SER A 16 22.90 0.15 22.01
N SER A 17 21.72 0.71 22.13
CA SER A 17 20.72 0.60 21.09
C SER A 17 21.30 1.32 19.87
N SER A 18 21.98 0.57 18.98
CA SER A 18 22.25 1.06 17.65
C SER A 18 20.89 1.26 17.00
N SER A 19 20.47 2.50 16.78
CA SER A 19 19.42 2.76 15.81
C SER A 19 19.94 2.22 14.49
N SER A 20 19.36 1.12 14.00
CA SER A 20 19.68 0.59 12.69
C SER A 20 19.49 1.71 11.68
N ALA A 21 20.51 1.99 10.87
CA ALA A 21 20.40 2.99 9.84
C ALA A 21 19.32 2.52 8.84
N ILE A 22 18.39 3.41 8.48
CA ILE A 22 17.38 3.12 7.46
C ILE A 22 18.12 3.07 6.13
N THR A 23 17.96 1.96 5.40
CA THR A 23 18.59 1.71 4.10
C THR A 23 17.58 1.96 2.99
N PRO A 24 17.94 2.66 1.89
CA PRO A 24 17.07 2.70 0.72
C PRO A 24 16.82 1.29 0.18
N LEU A 25 15.57 1.00 -0.15
CA LEU A 25 15.19 -0.27 -0.75
C LEU A 25 15.76 -0.40 -2.16
N THR A 26 16.27 -1.58 -2.53
CA THR A 26 16.79 -1.86 -3.88
C THR A 26 15.98 -2.94 -4.61
N ASP A 27 15.38 -3.85 -3.88
CA ASP A 27 14.38 -4.80 -4.33
C ASP A 27 13.58 -5.32 -3.12
N MET A 28 12.46 -5.99 -3.39
CA MET A 28 11.54 -6.47 -2.36
C MET A 28 11.55 -8.00 -2.19
N THR A 29 12.30 -8.74 -3.01
CA THR A 29 12.16 -10.21 -3.09
C THR A 29 12.91 -10.98 -2.01
N SER A 30 13.96 -10.41 -1.46
CA SER A 30 14.82 -11.11 -0.49
C SER A 30 15.53 -10.11 0.42
N PRO A 31 14.81 -9.30 1.19
CA PRO A 31 15.44 -8.35 2.08
C PRO A 31 16.22 -9.08 3.18
N GLU A 32 17.46 -8.65 3.42
CA GLU A 32 18.21 -9.04 4.62
C GLU A 32 17.55 -8.41 5.86
N ASP A 33 17.95 -8.89 7.05
CA ASP A 33 17.48 -8.29 8.31
C ASP A 33 17.90 -6.81 8.37
N GLY A 34 16.92 -5.94 8.64
CA GLY A 34 17.16 -4.50 8.68
C GLY A 34 15.92 -3.68 8.42
N THR A 35 16.06 -2.35 8.44
CA THR A 35 14.98 -1.41 8.11
C THR A 35 15.27 -0.74 6.78
N TYR A 36 14.30 -0.81 5.88
CA TYR A 36 14.37 -0.31 4.52
C TYR A 36 13.31 0.74 4.28
N ARG A 37 13.66 1.78 3.53
CA ARG A 37 12.73 2.83 3.11
C ARG A 37 12.39 2.69 1.65
N ALA A 38 11.09 2.60 1.37
CA ALA A 38 10.51 2.79 0.05
C ALA A 38 9.79 4.15 -0.02
N ASN A 39 9.72 4.70 -1.22
CA ASN A 39 8.88 5.86 -1.54
C ASN A 39 7.71 5.41 -2.39
N GLY A 40 6.65 6.20 -2.40
CA GLY A 40 5.48 5.84 -3.19
C GLY A 40 4.45 6.94 -3.25
N MET A 41 3.23 6.55 -3.54
CA MET A 41 2.06 7.40 -3.55
C MET A 41 0.93 6.77 -2.73
N ALA A 42 0.03 7.59 -2.24
CA ALA A 42 -1.14 7.15 -1.49
C ALA A 42 -2.37 7.95 -1.87
N VAL A 43 -3.52 7.38 -1.56
CA VAL A 43 -4.80 8.05 -1.55
C VAL A 43 -5.49 7.71 -0.24
N SER A 44 -6.11 8.69 0.42
CA SER A 44 -6.79 8.46 1.68
C SER A 44 -7.96 9.40 1.90
N SER A 45 -8.94 8.95 2.66
CA SER A 45 -10.10 9.72 3.07
C SER A 45 -10.37 9.53 4.56
N GLY A 46 -10.61 10.65 5.24
CA GLY A 46 -11.15 10.64 6.60
C GLY A 46 -12.65 10.40 6.58
N TYR A 47 -13.15 9.64 7.55
CA TYR A 47 -14.58 9.43 7.73
C TYR A 47 -14.96 9.37 9.21
N THR A 48 -16.23 9.59 9.51
CA THR A 48 -16.76 9.48 10.88
C THR A 48 -17.85 8.43 10.95
N THR A 49 -17.93 7.76 12.10
CA THR A 49 -18.93 6.71 12.34
C THR A 49 -19.73 6.99 13.60
N ASP A 50 -20.89 6.35 13.69
CA ASP A 50 -21.60 6.20 14.96
C ASP A 50 -20.94 5.12 15.84
N ALA A 51 -21.49 4.89 17.02
CA ALA A 51 -21.00 3.87 17.94
C ALA A 51 -21.22 2.41 17.45
N ALA A 52 -22.06 2.20 16.45
CA ALA A 52 -22.27 0.91 15.80
C ALA A 52 -21.33 0.68 14.61
N GLY A 53 -20.54 1.70 14.23
CA GLY A 53 -19.61 1.66 13.12
C GLY A 53 -20.20 2.11 11.78
N ASN A 54 -21.47 2.56 11.74
CA ASN A 54 -22.07 3.07 10.50
C ASN A 54 -21.45 4.43 10.15
N VAL A 55 -21.12 4.64 8.89
CA VAL A 55 -20.57 5.90 8.39
C VAL A 55 -21.61 7.01 8.49
N LEU A 56 -21.25 8.12 9.08
CA LEU A 56 -22.05 9.33 9.20
C LEU A 56 -21.64 10.40 8.19
N ALA A 57 -20.36 10.50 7.93
CA ALA A 57 -19.78 11.44 6.97
C ALA A 57 -18.42 10.96 6.51
N PHE A 58 -18.03 11.31 5.29
CA PHE A 58 -16.70 11.06 4.73
C PHE A 58 -16.21 12.25 3.91
N GLY A 59 -14.89 12.41 3.85
CA GLY A 59 -14.23 13.45 3.07
C GLY A 59 -13.99 13.02 1.61
N THR A 60 -13.59 13.97 0.80
CA THR A 60 -13.05 13.66 -0.53
C THR A 60 -11.71 12.95 -0.38
N PRO A 61 -11.43 11.88 -1.12
CA PRO A 61 -10.12 11.26 -1.15
C PRO A 61 -9.04 12.26 -1.59
N GLU A 62 -7.94 12.28 -0.88
CA GLU A 62 -6.77 13.11 -1.19
C GLU A 62 -5.63 12.22 -1.64
N THR A 63 -5.01 12.54 -2.78
CA THR A 63 -3.86 11.82 -3.35
C THR A 63 -2.56 12.51 -2.94
N GLU A 64 -1.59 11.72 -2.54
CA GLU A 64 -0.23 12.14 -2.19
C GLU A 64 0.75 11.41 -3.10
N SER A 65 1.59 12.16 -3.82
CA SER A 65 2.55 11.61 -4.80
C SER A 65 3.92 11.27 -4.19
N ASP A 66 4.14 11.60 -2.93
CA ASP A 66 5.42 11.37 -2.26
C ASP A 66 5.19 11.01 -0.78
N ILE A 67 4.96 9.72 -0.55
CA ILE A 67 4.88 9.14 0.79
C ILE A 67 6.10 8.29 1.06
N THR A 68 6.34 7.96 2.34
CA THR A 68 7.40 7.03 2.75
C THR A 68 6.83 5.87 3.53
N ALA A 69 7.38 4.68 3.26
CA ALA A 69 7.15 3.48 4.06
C ALA A 69 8.49 2.92 4.55
N ASP A 70 8.64 2.81 5.87
CA ASP A 70 9.75 2.12 6.50
C ASP A 70 9.32 0.70 6.85
N MET A 71 10.01 -0.29 6.32
CA MET A 71 9.74 -1.72 6.50
C MET A 71 10.91 -2.37 7.21
N THR A 72 10.65 -3.07 8.30
CA THR A 72 11.67 -3.83 9.02
C THR A 72 11.49 -5.31 8.80
N TYR A 73 12.57 -5.98 8.40
CA TYR A 73 12.62 -7.42 8.20
C TYR A 73 13.48 -8.06 9.26
N GLU A 74 13.04 -9.20 9.80
CA GLU A 74 13.74 -10.03 10.77
C GLU A 74 13.53 -11.50 10.40
N GLY A 75 14.64 -12.22 10.20
CA GLY A 75 14.57 -13.61 9.74
C GLY A 75 13.99 -13.80 8.34
N GLY A 76 14.04 -12.74 7.50
CA GLY A 76 13.45 -12.72 6.15
C GLY A 76 11.96 -12.45 6.11
N GLU A 77 11.31 -12.16 7.25
CA GLU A 77 9.90 -11.83 7.34
C GLU A 77 9.69 -10.36 7.73
N LEU A 78 8.61 -9.74 7.25
CA LEU A 78 8.23 -8.39 7.62
C LEU A 78 7.80 -8.38 9.10
N SER A 79 8.54 -7.65 9.94
CA SER A 79 8.29 -7.55 11.38
C SER A 79 7.75 -6.17 11.81
N ALA A 80 7.95 -5.13 11.00
CA ALA A 80 7.35 -3.83 11.23
C ALA A 80 7.14 -3.05 9.93
N VAL A 81 6.11 -2.20 9.92
CA VAL A 81 5.87 -1.23 8.86
C VAL A 81 5.45 0.11 9.47
N THR A 82 6.01 1.19 8.95
CA THR A 82 5.58 2.56 9.28
C THR A 82 5.33 3.31 7.99
N LEU A 83 4.06 3.62 7.72
CA LEU A 83 3.61 4.40 6.59
C LEU A 83 3.30 5.82 7.05
N THR A 84 3.92 6.81 6.43
CA THR A 84 3.70 8.23 6.74
C THR A 84 3.00 8.93 5.59
N THR A 85 1.84 9.52 5.88
CA THR A 85 1.00 10.29 4.97
C THR A 85 0.63 11.64 5.62
N SER A 86 0.03 12.54 4.87
CA SER A 86 -0.49 13.81 5.41
C SER A 86 -1.63 13.63 6.40
N LYS A 87 -2.35 12.50 6.35
CA LYS A 87 -3.45 12.17 7.29
C LYS A 87 -2.96 11.54 8.59
N GLY A 88 -1.67 11.22 8.68
CA GLY A 88 -1.06 10.63 9.87
C GLY A 88 -0.11 9.49 9.55
N THR A 89 0.33 8.85 10.60
CA THR A 89 1.25 7.71 10.52
C THR A 89 0.52 6.43 10.92
N VAL A 90 0.60 5.41 10.07
CA VAL A 90 0.22 4.04 10.38
C VAL A 90 1.50 3.29 10.75
N SER A 91 1.55 2.72 11.94
CA SER A 91 2.72 1.98 12.41
C SER A 91 2.28 0.68 13.07
N LEU A 92 2.85 -0.43 12.61
CA LEU A 92 2.60 -1.78 13.09
C LEU A 92 3.94 -2.48 13.32
N SER A 93 4.07 -3.24 14.43
CA SER A 93 5.30 -3.94 14.78
C SER A 93 5.03 -5.16 15.65
N THR A 94 5.59 -6.31 15.30
CA THR A 94 5.55 -7.52 16.13
C THR A 94 6.14 -7.30 17.52
N ALA A 95 7.14 -6.43 17.63
CA ALA A 95 7.71 -6.03 18.92
C ALA A 95 6.71 -5.24 19.79
N GLY A 96 5.74 -4.54 19.17
CA GLY A 96 4.63 -3.88 19.83
C GLY A 96 3.46 -4.81 20.17
N GLY A 97 3.51 -6.05 19.74
CA GLY A 97 2.44 -7.04 19.93
C GLY A 97 1.42 -7.08 18.77
N ASP A 98 1.70 -6.37 17.68
CA ASP A 98 0.86 -6.40 16.47
C ASP A 98 1.06 -7.72 15.72
N SER A 99 0.03 -8.17 14.99
CA SER A 99 0.11 -9.37 14.17
C SER A 99 0.44 -9.06 12.72
N PHE A 100 1.18 -9.99 12.09
CA PHE A 100 1.41 -10.06 10.65
C PHE A 100 1.08 -11.46 10.19
N ASP A 101 -0.08 -11.62 9.58
CA ASP A 101 -0.64 -12.90 9.17
C ASP A 101 -0.70 -12.98 7.64
N VAL A 102 -0.83 -14.19 7.10
CA VAL A 102 -1.08 -14.37 5.67
C VAL A 102 -2.52 -13.96 5.37
N SER A 103 -2.68 -12.98 4.51
CA SER A 103 -4.00 -12.61 3.97
C SER A 103 -4.43 -13.62 2.90
N THR A 104 -5.69 -14.01 2.93
CA THR A 104 -6.32 -14.77 1.84
C THR A 104 -6.70 -13.87 0.66
N VAL A 105 -6.70 -12.55 0.85
CA VAL A 105 -6.82 -11.57 -0.23
C VAL A 105 -5.46 -11.44 -0.91
N LEU A 106 -5.37 -11.76 -2.20
CA LEU A 106 -4.15 -11.71 -3.03
C LEU A 106 -2.97 -12.54 -2.48
N ASN A 107 -3.18 -13.51 -1.58
CA ASN A 107 -2.11 -14.20 -0.86
C ASN A 107 -1.11 -13.23 -0.21
N GLY A 108 -1.60 -12.11 0.25
CA GLY A 108 -0.82 -10.99 0.76
C GLY A 108 -0.54 -11.07 2.26
N ILE A 109 -0.32 -9.92 2.85
CA ILE A 109 -0.08 -9.70 4.27
C ILE A 109 -1.34 -9.06 4.87
N LEU A 110 -1.84 -9.60 5.99
CA LEU A 110 -2.80 -8.95 6.87
C LEU A 110 -2.06 -8.55 8.14
N ALA A 111 -1.93 -7.26 8.39
CA ALA A 111 -1.36 -6.75 9.64
C ALA A 111 -2.42 -6.03 10.47
N THR A 112 -2.45 -6.31 11.77
CA THR A 112 -3.45 -5.75 12.69
C THR A 112 -2.77 -5.30 13.98
N SER A 113 -3.08 -4.09 14.45
CA SER A 113 -2.57 -3.61 15.72
C SER A 113 -3.13 -4.41 16.89
N ALA A 114 -2.33 -4.55 17.95
CA ALA A 114 -2.69 -5.33 19.14
C ALA A 114 -4.00 -4.85 19.82
N ASP A 115 -4.32 -3.57 19.68
CA ASP A 115 -5.54 -2.98 20.19
C ASP A 115 -6.71 -2.98 19.18
N GLY A 116 -6.46 -3.43 17.94
CA GLY A 116 -7.44 -3.47 16.87
C GLY A 116 -7.74 -2.10 16.22
N ASP A 117 -6.96 -1.05 16.52
CA ASP A 117 -7.18 0.30 15.98
C ASP A 117 -6.74 0.47 14.53
N VAL A 118 -5.82 -0.39 14.06
CA VAL A 118 -5.26 -0.36 12.70
C VAL A 118 -5.36 -1.73 12.06
N MET A 119 -5.77 -1.74 10.79
CA MET A 119 -5.72 -2.91 9.90
C MET A 119 -5.09 -2.51 8.56
N LEU A 120 -4.19 -3.34 8.06
CA LEU A 120 -3.52 -3.19 6.77
C LEU A 120 -3.60 -4.52 6.01
N VAL A 121 -4.00 -4.47 4.75
CA VAL A 121 -3.85 -5.57 3.79
C VAL A 121 -2.93 -5.11 2.68
N ALA A 122 -1.89 -5.88 2.38
CA ALA A 122 -0.92 -5.54 1.34
C ALA A 122 -0.54 -6.75 0.51
N ALA A 123 -0.15 -6.53 -0.74
CA ALA A 123 0.48 -7.55 -1.56
C ALA A 123 1.82 -7.96 -0.91
N ASP A 124 2.06 -9.27 -0.79
CA ASP A 124 3.33 -9.81 -0.33
C ASP A 124 4.27 -9.91 -1.54
N PRO A 125 5.32 -9.10 -1.64
CA PRO A 125 6.21 -9.11 -2.80
C PRO A 125 6.85 -10.48 -3.03
N THR A 126 7.13 -11.21 -1.93
CA THR A 126 7.77 -12.53 -2.00
C THR A 126 6.87 -13.62 -2.58
N LYS A 127 5.55 -13.41 -2.57
CA LYS A 127 4.53 -14.37 -3.06
C LYS A 127 3.79 -13.86 -4.28
N GLY A 128 3.64 -12.53 -4.42
CA GLY A 128 2.88 -11.90 -5.50
C GLY A 128 3.64 -11.72 -6.81
N GLY A 129 4.94 -12.05 -6.83
CA GLY A 129 5.78 -11.88 -8.02
C GLY A 129 6.25 -10.45 -8.26
N TYR A 130 6.05 -9.56 -7.30
CA TYR A 130 6.54 -8.18 -7.35
C TYR A 130 7.97 -8.13 -6.83
N SER A 131 8.90 -7.64 -7.66
CA SER A 131 10.31 -7.51 -7.27
C SER A 131 10.68 -6.13 -6.78
N TYR A 132 9.94 -5.11 -7.21
CA TYR A 132 10.31 -3.71 -6.98
C TYR A 132 9.23 -2.89 -6.32
N GLN A 133 8.04 -3.43 -6.13
CA GLN A 133 6.93 -2.71 -5.51
C GLN A 133 6.10 -3.60 -4.58
N SER A 134 5.29 -2.94 -3.77
CA SER A 134 4.13 -3.49 -3.08
C SER A 134 3.03 -2.44 -3.05
N PHE A 135 1.80 -2.88 -2.90
CA PHE A 135 0.64 -2.02 -2.73
C PHE A 135 -0.28 -2.59 -1.67
N GLY A 136 -1.12 -1.74 -1.11
CA GLY A 136 -2.02 -2.18 -0.05
C GLY A 136 -3.07 -1.14 0.30
N ALA A 137 -3.98 -1.54 1.18
CA ALA A 137 -5.03 -0.71 1.73
C ALA A 137 -5.05 -0.83 3.25
N TRP A 138 -5.36 0.26 3.95
CA TRP A 138 -5.41 0.30 5.40
C TRP A 138 -6.63 1.05 5.92
N GLN A 139 -6.98 0.75 7.15
CA GLN A 139 -7.88 1.55 7.97
C GLN A 139 -7.22 1.83 9.32
N SER A 140 -7.47 3.00 9.89
CA SER A 140 -6.98 3.40 11.21
C SER A 140 -8.01 4.21 11.96
N GLY A 141 -7.84 4.33 13.29
CA GLY A 141 -8.82 4.95 14.18
C GLY A 141 -10.05 4.08 14.42
N LEU A 142 -9.93 2.74 14.22
CA LEU A 142 -11.06 1.80 14.27
C LEU A 142 -11.72 1.73 15.64
N ASN A 143 -10.98 2.03 16.72
CA ASN A 143 -11.49 2.10 18.09
C ASN A 143 -12.27 3.41 18.38
N GLY A 144 -12.18 4.38 17.48
CA GLY A 144 -12.82 5.69 17.60
C GLY A 144 -13.96 5.88 16.60
N THR A 145 -14.52 7.09 16.64
CA THR A 145 -15.54 7.54 15.67
C THR A 145 -14.95 8.38 14.53
N SER A 146 -13.70 8.83 14.66
CA SER A 146 -12.94 9.50 13.58
C SER A 146 -11.93 8.52 13.03
N ARG A 147 -12.08 8.16 11.76
CA ARG A 147 -11.33 7.07 11.11
C ARG A 147 -10.72 7.55 9.80
N VAL A 148 -9.70 6.83 9.35
CA VAL A 148 -9.09 7.04 8.03
C VAL A 148 -9.08 5.71 7.29
N ALA A 149 -9.50 5.73 6.03
CA ALA A 149 -9.26 4.66 5.08
C ALA A 149 -8.28 5.16 4.01
N GLY A 150 -7.33 4.33 3.62
CA GLY A 150 -6.33 4.71 2.63
C GLY A 150 -5.82 3.51 1.85
N ALA A 151 -5.14 3.80 0.76
CA ALA A 151 -4.43 2.82 -0.06
C ALA A 151 -3.14 3.45 -0.61
N GLY A 152 -2.12 2.64 -0.88
CA GLY A 152 -0.85 3.15 -1.38
C GLY A 152 -0.05 2.11 -2.16
N SER A 153 0.76 2.60 -3.09
CA SER A 153 1.77 1.84 -3.82
C SER A 153 3.14 2.41 -3.49
N ILE A 154 4.07 1.55 -3.11
CA ILE A 154 5.43 1.89 -2.69
C ILE A 154 6.43 1.02 -3.41
N GLY A 155 7.66 1.50 -3.61
CA GLY A 155 8.69 0.66 -4.25
C GLY A 155 9.97 1.38 -4.62
N VAL A 156 10.77 0.67 -5.42
CA VAL A 156 12.00 1.16 -6.03
C VAL A 156 11.64 1.78 -7.39
N ARG A 157 11.48 3.10 -7.42
CA ARG A 157 11.10 3.83 -8.65
C ARG A 157 12.12 3.65 -9.75
N THR A 158 11.66 3.45 -10.98
CA THR A 158 12.51 3.52 -12.17
C THR A 158 13.16 4.90 -12.26
N SER A 159 14.46 4.97 -12.49
CA SER A 159 15.14 6.25 -12.72
C SER A 159 14.85 6.77 -14.14
N GLU A 160 14.90 8.09 -14.35
CA GLU A 160 14.68 8.69 -15.68
C GLU A 160 15.61 8.10 -16.76
N SER A 161 16.84 7.77 -16.39
CA SER A 161 17.82 7.17 -17.32
C SER A 161 17.54 5.72 -17.67
N GLN A 162 16.68 5.05 -16.93
CA GLN A 162 16.28 3.65 -17.13
C GLN A 162 14.87 3.52 -17.73
N MET A 163 14.16 4.63 -17.93
CA MET A 163 12.89 4.60 -18.65
C MET A 163 13.10 4.22 -20.10
N PRO A 164 12.33 3.24 -20.62
CA PRO A 164 12.32 2.95 -22.05
C PRO A 164 11.86 4.19 -22.84
N THR A 165 12.51 4.43 -23.96
CA THR A 165 12.20 5.56 -24.87
C THR A 165 11.49 5.09 -26.15
N SER A 166 11.16 3.81 -26.25
CA SER A 166 10.45 3.21 -27.37
C SER A 166 10.07 1.77 -27.05
N GLY A 167 9.15 1.21 -27.81
CA GLY A 167 8.61 -0.12 -27.60
C GLY A 167 7.24 -0.07 -26.93
N THR A 168 6.73 -1.21 -26.54
CA THR A 168 5.47 -1.36 -25.82
C THR A 168 5.62 -2.33 -24.67
N ALA A 169 4.83 -2.16 -23.62
CA ALA A 169 4.74 -3.10 -22.51
C ALA A 169 3.28 -3.26 -22.08
N SER A 170 2.95 -4.46 -21.61
CA SER A 170 1.67 -4.78 -21.00
C SER A 170 1.92 -5.34 -19.61
N TYR A 171 1.30 -4.75 -18.60
CA TYR A 171 1.44 -5.14 -17.21
C TYR A 171 0.11 -5.69 -16.70
N TYR A 172 0.17 -6.74 -15.90
CA TYR A 172 -0.98 -7.35 -15.28
C TYR A 172 -0.79 -7.51 -13.77
N GLY A 173 -1.85 -7.29 -13.03
CA GLY A 173 -1.83 -7.37 -11.57
C GLY A 173 -3.18 -7.09 -10.95
N ASP A 174 -3.14 -6.58 -9.73
CA ASP A 174 -4.31 -6.42 -8.90
C ASP A 174 -4.34 -5.06 -8.20
N SER A 175 -5.49 -4.72 -7.62
CA SER A 175 -5.67 -3.57 -6.76
C SER A 175 -6.19 -3.96 -5.37
N LEU A 176 -5.94 -3.08 -4.42
CA LEU A 176 -6.58 -3.06 -3.10
C LEU A 176 -7.05 -1.64 -2.81
N GLY A 177 -8.25 -1.52 -2.27
CA GLY A 177 -8.82 -0.21 -2.01
C GLY A 177 -10.03 -0.26 -1.10
N HIS A 178 -10.76 0.84 -1.13
CA HIS A 178 -11.99 1.01 -0.37
C HIS A 178 -13.09 1.62 -1.22
N VAL A 179 -14.31 1.19 -0.97
CA VAL A 179 -15.50 1.91 -1.39
C VAL A 179 -16.27 2.34 -0.15
N ILE A 180 -16.68 3.60 -0.13
CA ILE A 180 -17.55 4.17 0.90
C ILE A 180 -18.91 4.39 0.24
N THR A 181 -19.92 3.65 0.69
CA THR A 181 -21.28 3.71 0.15
C THR A 181 -22.28 3.83 1.30
N GLY A 182 -23.07 4.90 1.34
CA GLY A 182 -24.07 5.08 2.36
C GLY A 182 -23.48 5.06 3.76
N ASP A 183 -23.70 3.98 4.50
CA ASP A 183 -23.28 3.79 5.90
C ASP A 183 -22.07 2.85 6.07
N LYS A 184 -21.40 2.44 4.98
CA LYS A 184 -20.35 1.42 5.00
C LYS A 184 -19.05 1.88 4.38
N VAL A 185 -17.92 1.36 4.92
CA VAL A 185 -16.62 1.29 4.26
C VAL A 185 -16.31 -0.18 4.03
N GLU A 186 -16.12 -0.56 2.77
CA GLU A 186 -15.83 -1.94 2.38
C GLU A 186 -14.48 -1.96 1.65
N MET A 187 -13.67 -3.00 1.91
CA MET A 187 -12.45 -3.23 1.16
C MET A 187 -12.82 -3.75 -0.22
N THR A 188 -12.07 -3.28 -1.23
CA THR A 188 -12.23 -3.70 -2.62
C THR A 188 -10.96 -4.33 -3.16
N THR A 189 -11.11 -5.22 -4.12
CA THR A 189 -10.04 -5.71 -4.99
C THR A 189 -10.55 -5.78 -6.42
N SER A 190 -9.66 -5.57 -7.40
CA SER A 190 -9.95 -5.71 -8.82
C SER A 190 -8.72 -6.23 -9.56
N TYR A 191 -8.92 -6.78 -10.74
CA TYR A 191 -7.85 -7.03 -11.69
C TYR A 191 -7.45 -5.72 -12.36
N ILE A 192 -6.13 -5.52 -12.56
CA ILE A 192 -5.57 -4.34 -13.23
C ILE A 192 -4.74 -4.79 -14.43
N ALA A 193 -4.95 -4.11 -15.57
CA ALA A 193 -4.06 -4.17 -16.71
C ALA A 193 -3.61 -2.75 -17.10
N VAL A 194 -2.34 -2.62 -17.47
CA VAL A 194 -1.76 -1.37 -17.93
C VAL A 194 -0.99 -1.63 -19.23
N ASP A 195 -1.41 -0.97 -20.30
CA ASP A 195 -0.72 -1.00 -21.60
C ASP A 195 -0.06 0.35 -21.86
N THR A 196 1.16 0.34 -22.40
CA THR A 196 1.89 1.58 -22.71
C THR A 196 2.85 1.42 -23.88
N ASP A 197 3.06 2.52 -24.59
CA ASP A 197 4.18 2.72 -25.54
C ASP A 197 5.26 3.67 -24.96
N PHE A 198 5.17 3.97 -23.65
CA PHE A 198 6.00 4.88 -22.87
C PHE A 198 5.83 6.39 -23.19
N ASP A 199 4.94 6.74 -24.11
CA ASP A 199 4.44 8.10 -24.34
C ASP A 199 2.99 8.22 -23.84
N THR A 200 2.19 7.19 -24.08
CA THR A 200 0.79 7.05 -23.66
C THR A 200 0.60 5.84 -22.77
N VAL A 201 -0.48 5.83 -22.00
CA VAL A 201 -0.86 4.72 -21.12
C VAL A 201 -2.35 4.47 -21.22
N GLU A 202 -2.73 3.20 -21.21
CA GLU A 202 -4.10 2.75 -21.03
C GLU A 202 -4.18 1.93 -19.74
N VAL A 203 -5.16 2.22 -18.88
CA VAL A 203 -5.37 1.53 -17.61
C VAL A 203 -6.76 0.94 -17.57
N TYR A 204 -6.82 -0.34 -17.26
CA TYR A 204 -8.05 -1.12 -17.14
C TYR A 204 -8.18 -1.61 -15.69
N SER A 205 -9.35 -1.46 -15.10
CA SER A 205 -9.77 -2.13 -13.89
C SER A 205 -11.01 -2.96 -14.20
N SER A 206 -11.02 -4.23 -13.82
CA SER A 206 -12.14 -5.14 -14.07
C SER A 206 -12.33 -6.11 -12.90
N ASP A 207 -13.50 -6.75 -12.89
CA ASP A 207 -13.86 -7.74 -11.88
C ASP A 207 -13.79 -7.17 -10.45
N THR A 208 -14.14 -5.90 -10.29
CA THR A 208 -14.13 -5.23 -8.98
C THR A 208 -15.16 -5.89 -8.05
N VAL A 209 -14.69 -6.30 -6.89
CA VAL A 209 -15.53 -6.90 -5.83
C VAL A 209 -15.22 -6.26 -4.48
N THR A 210 -16.19 -6.31 -3.56
CA THR A 210 -15.90 -6.11 -2.15
C THR A 210 -15.54 -7.43 -1.49
N ALA A 211 -14.61 -7.39 -0.54
CA ALA A 211 -14.13 -8.56 0.17
C ALA A 211 -13.97 -8.28 1.67
N ASP A 212 -14.19 -9.30 2.47
CA ASP A 212 -13.86 -9.28 3.89
C ASP A 212 -12.33 -9.32 4.04
N PRO A 213 -11.70 -8.34 4.70
CA PRO A 213 -10.24 -8.25 4.77
C PRO A 213 -9.58 -9.38 5.57
N VAL A 214 -10.31 -10.03 6.46
CA VAL A 214 -9.79 -11.10 7.33
C VAL A 214 -9.94 -12.48 6.68
N THR A 215 -11.10 -12.74 6.10
CA THR A 215 -11.42 -14.06 5.53
C THR A 215 -11.17 -14.15 4.02
N GLY A 216 -11.03 -13.01 3.33
CA GLY A 216 -10.96 -12.92 1.87
C GLY A 216 -12.27 -13.27 1.16
N ALA A 217 -13.36 -13.48 1.90
CA ALA A 217 -14.64 -13.81 1.30
C ALA A 217 -15.18 -12.64 0.49
N ILE A 218 -15.59 -12.89 -0.76
CA ILE A 218 -16.27 -11.88 -1.58
C ILE A 218 -17.62 -11.58 -0.95
N THR A 219 -17.89 -10.31 -0.70
CA THR A 219 -19.11 -9.81 -0.06
C THR A 219 -20.06 -9.12 -1.02
N GLY A 220 -19.57 -8.69 -2.19
CA GLY A 220 -20.39 -8.07 -3.21
C GLY A 220 -19.68 -7.91 -4.55
N ASP A 221 -20.45 -7.86 -5.62
CA ASP A 221 -20.00 -7.46 -6.95
C ASP A 221 -20.07 -5.93 -7.06
N ARG A 222 -19.02 -5.32 -7.62
CA ARG A 222 -18.90 -3.88 -7.84
C ARG A 222 -18.36 -3.56 -9.22
N SER A 223 -18.85 -4.29 -10.22
CA SER A 223 -18.54 -4.01 -11.63
C SER A 223 -18.97 -2.61 -12.10
N ASP A 224 -19.82 -1.93 -11.31
CA ASP A 224 -20.14 -0.51 -11.48
C ASP A 224 -18.92 0.42 -11.24
N LEU A 225 -17.87 -0.08 -10.58
CA LEU A 225 -16.62 0.61 -10.29
C LEU A 225 -15.48 0.25 -11.26
N ASP A 226 -15.71 -0.67 -12.17
CA ASP A 226 -14.75 -0.99 -13.23
C ASP A 226 -14.53 0.22 -14.13
N PHE A 227 -13.30 0.41 -14.58
CA PHE A 227 -12.97 1.54 -15.45
C PHE A 227 -11.94 1.17 -16.52
N TYR A 228 -12.04 1.90 -17.61
CA TYR A 228 -10.99 2.07 -18.61
C TYR A 228 -10.66 3.55 -18.73
N THR A 229 -9.37 3.86 -18.80
CA THR A 229 -8.92 5.21 -19.05
C THR A 229 -7.62 5.24 -19.84
N ALA A 230 -7.38 6.33 -20.55
CA ALA A 230 -6.16 6.56 -21.28
C ALA A 230 -5.56 7.91 -20.89
N GLY A 231 -4.24 7.96 -20.81
CA GLY A 231 -3.51 9.13 -20.39
C GLY A 231 -2.12 9.23 -21.02
N SER A 232 -1.26 10.01 -20.40
CA SER A 232 0.10 10.24 -20.87
C SER A 232 1.14 9.90 -19.84
N VAL A 233 2.29 9.42 -20.30
CA VAL A 233 3.51 9.24 -19.49
C VAL A 233 4.26 10.57 -19.41
N SER A 234 4.75 10.88 -18.22
CA SER A 234 5.58 12.05 -17.95
C SER A 234 6.70 11.69 -16.98
N GLY A 235 7.94 11.78 -17.46
CA GLY A 235 9.09 11.31 -16.69
C GLY A 235 8.99 9.82 -16.41
N THR A 236 8.92 9.45 -15.14
CA THR A 236 8.83 8.06 -14.69
C THR A 236 7.44 7.68 -14.16
N GLY A 237 6.45 8.51 -14.40
CA GLY A 237 5.07 8.30 -13.97
C GLY A 237 4.05 8.63 -15.05
N PHE A 238 2.79 8.45 -14.75
CA PHE A 238 1.67 8.74 -15.64
C PHE A 238 0.42 9.19 -14.88
N GLY A 239 -0.50 9.81 -15.61
CA GLY A 239 -1.80 10.18 -15.10
C GLY A 239 -2.88 10.08 -16.17
N ALA A 240 -4.10 9.76 -15.75
CA ALA A 240 -5.27 9.67 -16.61
C ALA A 240 -6.53 10.04 -15.83
N ASP A 241 -7.49 10.65 -16.52
CA ASP A 241 -8.81 10.95 -15.97
C ASP A 241 -9.76 9.78 -16.21
N ILE A 242 -10.51 9.38 -15.18
CA ILE A 242 -11.55 8.35 -15.27
C ILE A 242 -12.89 9.03 -15.56
N ASP A 243 -13.55 8.62 -16.63
CA ASP A 243 -14.95 8.97 -16.92
C ASP A 243 -15.63 7.80 -17.64
N THR A 244 -16.38 7.01 -16.89
CA THR A 244 -17.19 5.91 -17.43
C THR A 244 -18.65 6.28 -17.65
N GLY A 245 -19.02 7.55 -17.34
CA GLY A 245 -20.42 7.98 -17.27
C GLY A 245 -21.11 7.61 -15.94
N VAL A 246 -20.53 6.71 -15.15
CA VAL A 246 -20.97 6.33 -13.80
C VAL A 246 -19.93 6.73 -12.77
N LEU A 247 -18.66 6.36 -12.98
CA LEU A 247 -17.52 6.68 -12.15
C LEU A 247 -16.72 7.82 -12.80
N THR A 248 -16.46 8.88 -12.04
CA THR A 248 -15.61 10.01 -12.45
C THR A 248 -14.47 10.17 -11.45
N GLY A 249 -13.24 10.32 -11.93
CA GLY A 249 -12.08 10.41 -11.06
C GLY A 249 -10.75 10.48 -11.80
N SER A 250 -9.70 9.92 -11.22
CA SER A 250 -8.37 9.87 -11.82
C SER A 250 -7.54 8.68 -11.36
N VAL A 251 -6.58 8.31 -12.22
CA VAL A 251 -5.48 7.37 -11.93
C VAL A 251 -4.17 8.13 -11.97
N ASN A 252 -3.27 7.82 -11.03
CA ASN A 252 -1.88 8.27 -11.05
C ASN A 252 -0.98 7.05 -10.84
N GLY A 253 0.04 6.91 -11.65
CA GLY A 253 0.94 5.76 -11.60
C GLY A 253 2.41 6.12 -11.71
N GLN A 254 3.23 5.15 -11.35
CA GLN A 254 4.67 5.23 -11.32
C GLN A 254 5.25 3.92 -11.87
N PHE A 255 6.34 4.00 -12.63
CA PHE A 255 7.12 2.83 -13.04
C PHE A 255 8.14 2.47 -11.98
N TYR A 256 8.33 1.16 -11.76
CA TYR A 256 9.22 0.59 -10.76
C TYR A 256 10.22 -0.38 -11.39
N GLY A 257 11.37 -0.50 -10.72
CA GLY A 257 12.46 -1.39 -11.14
C GLY A 257 13.26 -0.88 -12.33
N ASP A 258 14.28 -1.65 -12.71
CA ASP A 258 15.12 -1.34 -13.86
C ASP A 258 14.32 -1.52 -15.17
N ASN A 259 14.38 -0.53 -16.07
CA ASN A 259 13.68 -0.55 -17.35
C ASN A 259 12.15 -0.71 -17.23
N ALA A 260 11.53 -0.09 -16.22
CA ALA A 260 10.09 -0.09 -16.01
C ALA A 260 9.49 -1.50 -15.94
N GLN A 261 10.06 -2.36 -15.12
CA GLN A 261 9.67 -3.78 -15.00
C GLN A 261 8.30 -3.98 -14.37
N GLU A 262 7.91 -3.05 -13.54
CA GLU A 262 6.65 -3.06 -12.84
C GLU A 262 6.02 -1.67 -12.89
N VAL A 263 4.74 -1.62 -12.67
CA VAL A 263 3.97 -0.39 -12.60
C VAL A 263 3.02 -0.47 -11.41
N GLY A 264 2.87 0.63 -10.71
CA GLY A 264 1.90 0.72 -9.63
C GLY A 264 1.42 2.14 -9.46
N GLY A 265 0.40 2.33 -8.63
CA GLY A 265 -0.17 3.65 -8.50
C GLY A 265 -1.38 3.68 -7.59
N THR A 266 -2.10 4.79 -7.67
CA THR A 266 -3.35 5.02 -6.96
C THR A 266 -4.43 5.49 -7.92
N PHE A 267 -5.66 5.22 -7.57
CA PHE A 267 -6.84 5.75 -8.25
C PHE A 267 -7.84 6.27 -7.23
N SER A 268 -8.64 7.23 -7.64
CA SER A 268 -9.79 7.68 -6.86
C SER A 268 -10.91 8.14 -7.79
N GLY A 269 -12.14 7.91 -7.39
CA GLY A 269 -13.30 8.34 -8.14
C GLY A 269 -14.55 8.36 -7.28
N SER A 270 -15.62 8.90 -7.84
CA SER A 270 -16.94 8.94 -7.22
C SER A 270 -18.02 8.60 -8.23
N THR A 271 -19.06 7.96 -7.71
CA THR A 271 -20.36 7.81 -8.38
C THR A 271 -21.37 8.75 -7.73
N ALA A 272 -22.65 8.64 -8.09
CA ALA A 272 -23.70 9.40 -7.42
C ALA A 272 -23.81 9.08 -5.92
N ASP A 273 -23.51 7.82 -5.52
CA ASP A 273 -23.81 7.28 -4.19
C ASP A 273 -22.59 6.76 -3.44
N SER A 274 -21.40 6.76 -4.06
CA SER A 274 -20.20 6.19 -3.46
C SER A 274 -18.94 6.95 -3.81
N THR A 275 -17.94 6.78 -2.95
CA THR A 275 -16.56 7.17 -3.20
C THR A 275 -15.71 5.92 -3.26
N TYR A 276 -14.89 5.79 -4.29
CA TYR A 276 -14.04 4.64 -4.57
C TYR A 276 -12.59 5.10 -4.72
N PHE A 277 -11.66 4.44 -4.04
CA PHE A 277 -10.24 4.73 -4.15
C PHE A 277 -9.40 3.52 -3.77
N GLY A 278 -8.22 3.43 -4.35
CA GLY A 278 -7.34 2.31 -4.12
C GLY A 278 -5.94 2.52 -4.65
N ALA A 279 -5.12 1.50 -4.45
CA ALA A 279 -3.79 1.38 -5.01
C ALA A 279 -3.67 0.08 -5.78
N PHE A 280 -2.75 0.04 -6.73
CA PHE A 280 -2.53 -1.13 -7.57
C PHE A 280 -1.04 -1.38 -7.80
N GLY A 281 -0.75 -2.62 -8.19
CA GLY A 281 0.53 -3.03 -8.72
C GLY A 281 0.35 -4.02 -9.85
N ALA A 282 1.21 -3.95 -10.87
CA ALA A 282 1.21 -4.85 -12.00
C ALA A 282 2.63 -5.12 -12.51
N VAL A 283 2.83 -6.28 -13.11
CA VAL A 283 4.12 -6.79 -13.57
C VAL A 283 4.10 -6.94 -15.08
N ASP A 284 5.22 -6.64 -15.74
CA ASP A 284 5.37 -6.83 -17.20
C ASP A 284 5.14 -8.28 -17.59
N SER A 285 4.21 -8.51 -18.51
CA SER A 285 3.79 -9.84 -19.00
C SER A 285 4.84 -10.59 -19.80
N SER A 286 5.93 -9.93 -20.20
CA SER A 286 7.01 -10.55 -20.98
C SER A 286 8.05 -11.27 -20.12
N ARG A 287 7.82 -11.36 -18.82
CA ARG A 287 8.75 -11.91 -17.82
C ARG A 287 8.29 -13.19 -17.19
#